data_56f6a832f3036ba69c6998a6e3741bc7
#
_entry.id   56f6a832f3036ba69c6998a6e3741bc7
#
_cell.length_a   1.000
_cell.length_b   1.000
_cell.length_c   1.000
_cell.angle_alpha   90.00
_cell.angle_beta   90.00
_cell.angle_gamma   90.00
#
_symmetry.space_group_name_H-M   'P 1'
#
loop_
_entity.id
_entity.type
_entity.pdbx_description
1 polymer ?
#
loop_
_entity_poly.entity_id
_entity_poly.type
_entity_poly.pdbx_seq_one_letter_code
_entity_poly.pdbx_strand_id
1 'polypeptide(L)'
;MELRKAETMDWVRIFNAMCHKKEIPFCTPTQVWQDFHNGREYIVVEGEKILATVSLVEEPQYGYTAIKRLCILNKKNQGKGIARFALREIQRMVKGRIGATPWDDNPKMCHLLESEGFKMEYKFMEHWCFYVKEV
;
A
#
# COMPACT_ATOMS: atom_id res chain seq x y z
N MET A 1 8.63 -2.84 14.68
CA MET A 1 8.22 -2.21 13.38
C MET A 1 7.36 -0.99 13.64
N GLU A 2 7.49 -0.01 12.79
CA GLU A 2 6.74 1.23 12.88
C GLU A 2 6.32 1.66 11.47
N LEU A 3 5.10 2.17 11.34
CA LEU A 3 4.62 2.82 10.13
C LEU A 3 4.74 4.33 10.32
N ARG A 4 5.47 5.01 9.46
CA ARG A 4 5.62 6.46 9.50
C ARG A 4 5.61 7.07 8.12
N LYS A 5 5.39 8.38 8.05
CA LYS A 5 5.45 9.11 6.79
C LYS A 5 6.88 9.08 6.25
N ALA A 6 7.01 8.95 4.93
CA ALA A 6 8.32 8.98 4.28
C ALA A 6 8.89 10.41 4.28
N GLU A 7 10.18 10.51 4.55
CA GLU A 7 10.92 11.77 4.55
C GLU A 7 11.79 11.88 3.30
N THR A 8 12.32 13.07 3.04
CA THR A 8 13.13 13.33 1.85
C THR A 8 14.29 12.36 1.70
N MET A 9 14.93 11.97 2.81
CA MET A 9 16.05 11.02 2.77
C MET A 9 15.63 9.60 2.38
N ASP A 10 14.37 9.27 2.55
CA ASP A 10 13.85 7.93 2.21
C ASP A 10 13.52 7.79 0.73
N TRP A 11 13.27 8.91 0.06
CA TRP A 11 12.77 8.96 -1.31
C TRP A 11 13.61 8.16 -2.30
N VAL A 12 14.94 8.31 -2.26
CA VAL A 12 15.82 7.64 -3.21
C VAL A 12 15.73 6.12 -3.06
N ARG A 13 15.67 5.64 -1.83
CA ARG A 13 15.56 4.20 -1.55
C ARG A 13 14.24 3.64 -2.01
N ILE A 14 13.15 4.36 -1.77
CA ILE A 14 11.81 3.97 -2.21
C ILE A 14 11.75 3.92 -3.73
N PHE A 15 12.19 4.99 -4.38
CA PHE A 15 12.18 5.11 -5.83
C PHE A 15 12.98 3.98 -6.49
N ASN A 16 14.22 3.76 -6.05
CA ASN A 16 15.06 2.72 -6.61
C ASN A 16 14.45 1.32 -6.44
N ALA A 17 13.91 1.03 -5.25
CA ALA A 17 13.30 -0.27 -4.99
C ALA A 17 12.07 -0.49 -5.88
N MET A 18 11.22 0.52 -6.03
CA MET A 18 9.98 0.38 -6.81
C MET A 18 10.22 0.29 -8.31
N CYS A 19 11.21 1.02 -8.83
CA CYS A 19 11.52 0.99 -10.27
C CYS A 19 11.99 -0.38 -10.76
N HIS A 20 12.49 -1.22 -9.85
CA HIS A 20 12.96 -2.57 -10.19
C HIS A 20 11.95 -3.67 -9.87
N LYS A 21 10.75 -3.31 -9.42
CA LYS A 21 9.71 -4.30 -9.08
C LYS A 21 8.72 -4.47 -10.22
N LYS A 22 8.67 -5.69 -10.75
CA LYS A 22 7.76 -6.05 -11.83
C LYS A 22 6.35 -6.37 -11.35
N GLU A 23 6.17 -6.68 -10.07
CA GLU A 23 4.88 -7.03 -9.51
C GLU A 23 3.98 -5.82 -9.20
N ILE A 24 4.45 -4.61 -9.46
CA ILE A 24 3.63 -3.41 -9.27
C ILE A 24 3.33 -2.81 -10.63
N PRO A 25 2.24 -3.24 -11.28
CA PRO A 25 1.85 -2.66 -12.56
C PRO A 25 1.47 -1.19 -12.38
N PHE A 26 1.71 -0.39 -13.41
CA PHE A 26 1.34 1.03 -13.46
C PHE A 26 2.01 1.91 -12.41
N CYS A 27 3.11 1.43 -11.81
CA CYS A 27 3.92 2.27 -10.94
C CYS A 27 4.94 3.03 -11.79
N THR A 28 4.67 4.29 -12.05
CA THR A 28 5.59 5.15 -12.81
C THR A 28 6.43 6.00 -11.85
N PRO A 29 7.64 6.40 -12.25
CA PRO A 29 8.45 7.33 -11.44
C PRO A 29 7.72 8.62 -11.09
N THR A 30 6.95 9.17 -12.03
CA THR A 30 6.16 10.39 -11.81
C THR A 30 5.11 10.17 -10.73
N GLN A 31 4.43 9.04 -10.75
CA GLN A 31 3.38 8.73 -9.78
C GLN A 31 3.95 8.60 -8.36
N VAL A 32 5.06 7.89 -8.22
CA VAL A 32 5.75 7.74 -6.93
C VAL A 32 6.20 9.11 -6.41
N TRP A 33 6.79 9.92 -7.27
CA TRP A 33 7.20 11.27 -6.93
C TRP A 33 6.05 12.14 -6.45
N GLN A 34 4.91 12.10 -7.17
CA GLN A 34 3.73 12.89 -6.80
C GLN A 34 3.21 12.50 -5.41
N ASP A 35 3.11 11.22 -5.14
CA ASP A 35 2.61 10.75 -3.85
C ASP A 35 3.57 11.10 -2.71
N PHE A 36 4.87 10.96 -2.95
CA PHE A 36 5.88 11.38 -1.98
C PHE A 36 5.81 12.90 -1.73
N HIS A 37 5.78 13.69 -2.80
CA HIS A 37 5.77 15.15 -2.72
C HIS A 37 4.51 15.68 -2.02
N ASN A 38 3.38 15.01 -2.19
CA ASN A 38 2.11 15.38 -1.55
C ASN A 38 1.93 14.79 -0.15
N GLY A 39 2.97 14.18 0.40
CA GLY A 39 2.93 13.62 1.75
C GLY A 39 2.05 12.39 1.89
N ARG A 40 1.87 11.62 0.80
CA ARG A 40 1.01 10.42 0.76
C ARG A 40 1.78 9.12 0.96
N GLU A 41 3.11 9.15 0.87
CA GLU A 41 3.94 7.96 1.05
C GLU A 41 4.23 7.69 2.51
N TYR A 42 4.01 6.43 2.92
CA TYR A 42 4.33 5.92 4.24
C TYR A 42 5.27 4.74 4.10
N ILE A 43 6.09 4.51 5.11
CA ILE A 43 7.04 3.40 5.12
C ILE A 43 6.92 2.63 6.42
N VAL A 44 7.18 1.32 6.32
CA VAL A 44 7.36 0.46 7.50
C VAL A 44 8.85 0.37 7.74
N VAL A 45 9.27 0.75 8.93
CA VAL A 45 10.69 0.74 9.31
C VAL A 45 10.93 -0.15 10.51
N GLU A 46 12.13 -0.70 10.58
CA GLU A 46 12.64 -1.40 11.75
C GLU A 46 14.06 -0.93 11.95
N GLY A 47 14.29 -0.11 12.99
CA GLY A 47 15.53 0.62 13.14
C GLY A 47 15.76 1.55 11.94
N GLU A 48 16.89 1.39 11.27
CA GLU A 48 17.23 2.20 10.09
C GLU A 48 16.78 1.54 8.76
N LYS A 49 16.22 0.33 8.83
CA LYS A 49 15.81 -0.41 7.64
C LYS A 49 14.40 -0.05 7.21
N ILE A 50 14.24 0.23 5.93
CA ILE A 50 12.92 0.40 5.31
C ILE A 50 12.48 -0.97 4.80
N LEU A 51 11.39 -1.50 5.34
CA LEU A 51 10.89 -2.84 5.01
C LEU A 51 9.82 -2.82 3.93
N ALA A 52 9.02 -1.76 3.90
CA ALA A 52 7.90 -1.65 2.96
C ALA A 52 7.54 -0.19 2.72
N THR A 53 6.83 0.05 1.63
CA THR A 53 6.26 1.36 1.32
C THR A 53 4.79 1.20 0.93
N VAL A 54 4.00 2.24 1.19
CA VAL A 54 2.58 2.28 0.86
C VAL A 54 2.14 3.72 0.68
N SER A 55 1.23 3.94 -0.26
CA SER A 55 0.62 5.26 -0.46
C SER A 55 -0.79 5.27 0.10
N LEU A 56 -1.15 6.34 0.80
CA LEU A 56 -2.52 6.59 1.25
C LEU A 56 -3.04 7.83 0.53
N VAL A 57 -4.10 7.64 -0.24
CA VAL A 57 -4.68 8.70 -1.07
C VAL A 57 -6.14 8.89 -0.69
N GLU A 58 -6.47 10.07 -0.17
CA GLU A 58 -7.85 10.42 0.11
C GLU A 58 -8.61 10.65 -1.20
N GLU A 59 -9.77 10.01 -1.31
CA GLU A 59 -10.68 10.15 -2.45
C GLU A 59 -12.02 10.71 -1.93
N PRO A 60 -12.07 12.02 -1.60
CA PRO A 60 -13.25 12.58 -0.94
C PRO A 60 -14.52 12.51 -1.79
N GLN A 61 -14.41 12.59 -3.11
CA GLN A 61 -15.54 12.47 -4.01
C GLN A 61 -16.19 11.08 -3.97
N TYR A 62 -15.44 10.06 -3.55
CA TYR A 62 -15.93 8.67 -3.43
C TYR A 62 -16.08 8.23 -1.97
N GLY A 63 -15.69 9.07 -1.02
CA GLY A 63 -15.89 8.83 0.40
C GLY A 63 -14.99 7.76 1.01
N TYR A 64 -13.77 7.57 0.50
CA TYR A 64 -12.84 6.60 1.07
C TYR A 64 -11.39 7.04 0.95
N THR A 65 -10.50 6.38 1.73
CA THR A 65 -9.06 6.52 1.60
C THR A 65 -8.53 5.28 0.89
N ALA A 66 -7.80 5.48 -0.20
CA ALA A 66 -7.24 4.40 -1.00
C ALA A 66 -5.87 4.00 -0.47
N ILE A 67 -5.67 2.69 -0.30
CA ILE A 67 -4.35 2.10 -0.06
C ILE A 67 -3.77 1.75 -1.42
N LYS A 68 -2.64 2.34 -1.78
CA LYS A 68 -2.01 2.12 -3.08
C LYS A 68 -0.56 1.67 -2.93
N ARG A 69 -0.16 0.75 -3.80
CA ARG A 69 1.24 0.30 -3.93
C ARG A 69 1.87 -0.16 -2.61
N LEU A 70 1.16 -0.96 -1.85
CA LEU A 70 1.75 -1.62 -0.69
C LEU A 70 2.77 -2.66 -1.17
N CYS A 71 4.03 -2.41 -0.89
CA CYS A 71 5.13 -3.16 -1.46
C CYS A 71 6.22 -3.47 -0.43
N ILE A 72 6.57 -4.74 -0.31
CA ILE A 72 7.72 -5.16 0.48
C ILE A 72 8.98 -4.93 -0.34
N LEU A 73 9.92 -4.15 0.18
CA LEU A 73 11.08 -3.67 -0.58
C LEU A 73 12.17 -4.71 -0.80
N ASN A 74 12.22 -5.76 0.03
CA ASN A 74 13.22 -6.80 -0.10
C ASN A 74 12.52 -8.16 -0.08
N LYS A 75 12.82 -8.99 -1.08
CA LYS A 75 12.26 -10.32 -1.22
C LYS A 75 12.45 -11.19 0.02
N LYS A 76 13.55 -11.01 0.73
CA LYS A 76 13.86 -11.72 1.98
C LYS A 76 12.83 -11.46 3.08
N ASN A 77 12.15 -10.33 3.02
CA ASN A 77 11.18 -9.91 4.04
C ASN A 77 9.74 -10.30 3.70
N GLN A 78 9.52 -10.91 2.54
CA GLN A 78 8.19 -11.42 2.19
C GLN A 78 7.80 -12.59 3.11
N GLY A 79 6.53 -12.67 3.45
CA GLY A 79 6.03 -13.75 4.31
C GLY A 79 6.29 -13.55 5.80
N LYS A 80 6.78 -12.39 6.22
CA LYS A 80 7.08 -12.08 7.63
C LYS A 80 6.03 -11.22 8.32
N GLY A 81 4.87 -11.05 7.71
CA GLY A 81 3.78 -10.29 8.32
C GLY A 81 3.90 -8.78 8.20
N ILE A 82 4.82 -8.26 7.38
CA ILE A 82 5.04 -6.82 7.25
C ILE A 82 3.84 -6.14 6.61
N ALA A 83 3.28 -6.71 5.55
CA ALA A 83 2.10 -6.15 4.89
C ALA A 83 0.90 -6.13 5.84
N ARG A 84 0.72 -7.19 6.64
CA ARG A 84 -0.33 -7.25 7.66
C ARG A 84 -0.14 -6.18 8.74
N PHE A 85 1.08 -6.00 9.18
CA PHE A 85 1.42 -4.94 10.12
C PHE A 85 1.03 -3.57 9.55
N ALA A 86 1.42 -3.29 8.30
CA ALA A 86 1.09 -2.03 7.63
C ALA A 86 -0.42 -1.82 7.55
N LEU A 87 -1.18 -2.84 7.13
CA LEU A 87 -2.63 -2.73 7.04
C LEU A 87 -3.29 -2.45 8.39
N ARG A 88 -2.80 -3.08 9.46
CA ARG A 88 -3.32 -2.85 10.81
C ARG A 88 -3.02 -1.44 11.31
N GLU A 89 -1.82 -0.94 11.05
CA GLU A 89 -1.47 0.42 11.43
C GLU A 89 -2.29 1.46 10.65
N ILE A 90 -2.51 1.21 9.35
CA ILE A 90 -3.37 2.07 8.52
C ILE A 90 -4.80 2.11 9.08
N GLN A 91 -5.33 0.97 9.49
CA GLN A 91 -6.68 0.91 10.08
C GLN A 91 -6.79 1.69 11.38
N ARG A 92 -5.69 1.84 12.13
CA ARG A 92 -5.67 2.68 13.34
C ARG A 92 -5.60 4.16 13.02
N MET A 93 -4.92 4.53 11.94
CA MET A 93 -4.71 5.93 11.55
C MET A 93 -5.90 6.53 10.82
N VAL A 94 -6.52 5.76 9.95
CA VAL A 94 -7.60 6.23 9.08
C VAL A 94 -8.94 5.90 9.71
N LYS A 95 -9.84 6.87 9.72
CA LYS A 95 -11.23 6.66 10.16
C LYS A 95 -12.15 6.77 8.96
N GLY A 96 -13.17 5.91 8.93
CA GLY A 96 -14.14 5.86 7.87
C GLY A 96 -13.86 4.69 6.94
N ARG A 97 -14.01 4.91 5.63
CA ARG A 97 -13.93 3.85 4.66
C ARG A 97 -12.54 3.76 4.05
N ILE A 98 -11.97 2.56 4.05
CA ILE A 98 -10.68 2.28 3.42
C ILE A 98 -10.92 1.35 2.23
N GLY A 99 -10.27 1.63 1.11
CA GLY A 99 -10.36 0.82 -0.10
C GLY A 99 -9.00 0.41 -0.63
N ALA A 100 -8.95 -0.74 -1.30
CA ALA A 100 -7.76 -1.25 -1.99
C ALA A 100 -8.19 -1.96 -3.27
N THR A 101 -7.36 -1.85 -4.31
CA THR A 101 -7.68 -2.40 -5.63
C THR A 101 -6.56 -3.31 -6.13
N PRO A 102 -6.37 -4.51 -5.53
CA PRO A 102 -5.41 -5.47 -6.07
C PRO A 102 -5.90 -6.09 -7.37
N TRP A 103 -4.97 -6.58 -8.18
CA TRP A 103 -5.28 -7.43 -9.32
C TRP A 103 -5.70 -8.81 -8.84
N ASP A 104 -6.54 -9.50 -9.61
CA ASP A 104 -6.98 -10.84 -9.29
C ASP A 104 -5.88 -11.90 -9.43
N ASP A 105 -4.79 -11.59 -10.15
CA ASP A 105 -3.60 -12.44 -10.24
C ASP A 105 -2.63 -12.24 -9.06
N ASN A 106 -3.01 -11.43 -8.07
CA ASN A 106 -2.27 -11.26 -6.83
C ASN A 106 -3.06 -11.86 -5.66
N PRO A 107 -3.18 -13.20 -5.60
CA PRO A 107 -4.01 -13.87 -4.59
C PRO A 107 -3.52 -13.63 -3.17
N LYS A 108 -2.22 -13.43 -2.97
CA LYS A 108 -1.68 -13.16 -1.63
C LYS A 108 -2.26 -11.88 -1.04
N MET A 109 -2.34 -10.82 -1.84
CA MET A 109 -2.91 -9.55 -1.38
C MET A 109 -4.42 -9.68 -1.16
N CYS A 110 -5.14 -10.36 -2.06
CA CYS A 110 -6.56 -10.60 -1.89
C CYS A 110 -6.86 -11.37 -0.60
N HIS A 111 -6.12 -12.44 -0.32
CA HIS A 111 -6.27 -13.20 0.92
C HIS A 111 -5.94 -12.39 2.16
N LEU A 112 -4.89 -11.56 2.08
CA LEU A 112 -4.51 -10.71 3.19
C LEU A 112 -5.62 -9.71 3.53
N LEU A 113 -6.17 -9.04 2.51
CA LEU A 113 -7.28 -8.10 2.69
C LEU A 113 -8.50 -8.79 3.29
N GLU A 114 -8.88 -9.94 2.75
CA GLU A 114 -10.01 -10.71 3.28
C GLU A 114 -9.78 -11.11 4.74
N SER A 115 -8.59 -11.56 5.08
CA SER A 115 -8.25 -11.97 6.45
C SER A 115 -8.27 -10.79 7.43
N GLU A 116 -8.09 -9.57 6.95
CA GLU A 116 -8.19 -8.35 7.76
C GLU A 116 -9.59 -7.73 7.76
N GLY A 117 -10.55 -8.41 7.19
CA GLY A 117 -11.96 -7.99 7.24
C GLY A 117 -12.41 -7.12 6.08
N PHE A 118 -11.58 -6.94 5.06
CA PHE A 118 -11.99 -6.26 3.85
C PHE A 118 -12.90 -7.17 3.02
N LYS A 119 -13.89 -6.57 2.37
CA LYS A 119 -14.83 -7.29 1.52
C LYS A 119 -14.74 -6.78 0.09
N MET A 120 -14.75 -7.69 -0.88
CA MET A 120 -14.78 -7.32 -2.28
C MET A 120 -16.20 -6.82 -2.63
N GLU A 121 -16.32 -5.57 -3.07
CA GLU A 121 -17.59 -5.02 -3.52
C GLU A 121 -17.87 -5.36 -4.98
N TYR A 122 -16.85 -5.22 -5.85
CA TYR A 122 -17.02 -5.53 -7.27
C TYR A 122 -15.67 -5.70 -7.95
N LYS A 123 -15.69 -6.30 -9.14
CA LYS A 123 -14.55 -6.32 -10.08
C LYS A 123 -14.83 -5.31 -11.20
N PHE A 124 -13.76 -4.68 -11.67
CA PHE A 124 -13.85 -3.75 -12.80
C PHE A 124 -12.66 -3.98 -13.74
N MET A 125 -12.84 -3.60 -15.02
CA MET A 125 -11.82 -3.79 -16.06
C MET A 125 -11.26 -5.22 -16.10
N GLU A 126 -12.12 -6.21 -15.84
CA GLU A 126 -11.86 -7.67 -15.87
C GLU A 126 -10.98 -8.20 -14.74
N HIS A 127 -9.95 -7.45 -14.31
CA HIS A 127 -8.91 -7.96 -13.41
C HIS A 127 -8.77 -7.22 -12.09
N TRP A 128 -9.38 -6.05 -11.96
CA TRP A 128 -9.27 -5.25 -10.74
C TRP A 128 -10.38 -5.61 -9.76
N CYS A 129 -9.98 -5.93 -8.52
CA CYS A 129 -10.92 -6.22 -7.44
C CYS A 129 -10.96 -5.05 -6.48
N PHE A 130 -12.15 -4.53 -6.17
CA PHE A 130 -12.29 -3.43 -5.22
C PHE A 130 -12.69 -3.98 -3.86
N TYR A 131 -11.76 -3.89 -2.91
CA TYR A 131 -11.95 -4.31 -1.52
C TYR A 131 -12.14 -3.09 -0.64
N VAL A 132 -13.09 -3.18 0.30
CA VAL A 132 -13.41 -2.08 1.22
C VAL A 132 -13.58 -2.58 2.64
N LYS A 133 -13.35 -1.69 3.58
CA LYS A 133 -13.62 -1.91 5.00
C LYS A 133 -13.97 -0.57 5.67
N GLU A 134 -14.98 -0.59 6.52
CA GLU A 134 -15.28 0.54 7.40
C GLU A 134 -14.46 0.42 8.68
N VAL A 135 -13.79 1.48 9.09
CA VAL A 135 -12.96 1.49 10.29
C VAL A 135 -13.26 2.68 11.19
#